data_417489ff15491eda019e384182325ae4
#
_entry.id   417489ff15491eda019e384182325ae4
#
_cell.length_a   1.000
_cell.length_b   1.000
_cell.length_c   1.000
_cell.angle_alpha   90.00
_cell.angle_beta   90.00
_cell.angle_gamma   90.00
#
_symmetry.space_group_name_H-M   'P 1'
#
loop_
_entity.id
_entity.type
_entity.pdbx_description
1 polymer ?
#
loop_
_entity_poly.entity_id
_entity_poly.type
_entity_poly.pdbx_seq_one_letter_code
_entity_poly.pdbx_strand_id
1 'polypeptide(L)'
;MIKYKFEQEDLDKCKKFSEEVDTSFYATRNQFNSEKRVKDSYIGKLGEIAVYQILKNQIKDITEPDFKIYKAKEKSWDFDLKGEGMNLHIKTQDLKVGEKYGVSWIFQFGDGKSRSYDKEIFDRISPSQYVAFVSLDLVESEATVRAMVSLDFLHEKKIWAAPKLDKLKIANKVAVYLKDLEKYPEELDALKIQQNEQE
;
A
#
# COMPACT_ATOMS: atom_id res chain seq x y z
N MET A 1 11.81 -10.87 -5.26
CA MET A 1 11.76 -9.45 -4.82
C MET A 1 12.24 -8.58 -5.97
N ILE A 2 11.46 -7.58 -6.38
CA ILE A 2 11.75 -6.72 -7.52
C ILE A 2 12.02 -5.31 -6.96
N LYS A 3 13.07 -4.66 -7.50
CA LYS A 3 13.50 -3.33 -7.09
C LYS A 3 13.20 -2.30 -8.18
N TYR A 4 12.89 -1.08 -7.76
CA TYR A 4 12.75 0.09 -8.62
C TYR A 4 13.54 1.26 -8.04
N LYS A 5 14.44 1.83 -8.84
CA LYS A 5 15.20 3.05 -8.51
C LYS A 5 14.43 4.25 -9.06
N PHE A 6 14.10 5.21 -8.20
CA PHE A 6 13.34 6.39 -8.62
C PHE A 6 14.20 7.34 -9.44
N GLU A 7 13.60 7.84 -10.50
CA GLU A 7 14.11 9.01 -11.20
C GLU A 7 13.75 10.28 -10.46
N GLN A 8 14.46 11.38 -10.71
CA GLN A 8 14.20 12.65 -10.04
C GLN A 8 12.78 13.17 -10.29
N GLU A 9 12.24 12.92 -11.47
CA GLU A 9 10.87 13.30 -11.85
C GLU A 9 9.82 12.60 -10.96
N ASP A 10 10.00 11.32 -10.64
CA ASP A 10 9.11 10.57 -9.73
C ASP A 10 9.10 11.20 -8.34
N LEU A 11 10.30 11.52 -7.83
CA LEU A 11 10.48 12.13 -6.51
C LEU A 11 9.80 13.51 -6.45
N ASP A 12 10.02 14.35 -7.47
CA ASP A 12 9.47 15.70 -7.54
C ASP A 12 7.94 15.67 -7.68
N LYS A 13 7.40 14.75 -8.50
CA LYS A 13 5.96 14.55 -8.67
C LYS A 13 5.28 14.15 -7.36
N CYS A 14 5.86 13.18 -6.64
CA CYS A 14 5.35 12.75 -5.34
C CYS A 14 5.44 13.84 -4.28
N LYS A 15 6.55 14.57 -4.25
CA LYS A 15 6.76 15.69 -3.32
C LYS A 15 5.70 16.78 -3.52
N LYS A 16 5.54 17.24 -4.76
CA LYS A 16 4.53 18.23 -5.12
C LYS A 16 3.14 17.81 -4.69
N PHE A 17 2.74 16.57 -5.02
CA PHE A 17 1.44 16.02 -4.61
C PHE A 17 1.26 16.03 -3.09
N SER A 18 2.26 15.58 -2.33
CA SER A 18 2.16 15.48 -0.88
C SER A 18 2.02 16.85 -0.20
N GLU A 19 2.70 17.87 -0.71
CA GLU A 19 2.59 19.25 -0.25
C GLU A 19 1.21 19.85 -0.57
N GLU A 20 0.68 19.60 -1.77
CA GLU A 20 -0.66 20.06 -2.18
C GLU A 20 -1.77 19.37 -1.37
N VAL A 21 -1.64 18.08 -1.07
CA VAL A 21 -2.60 17.33 -0.25
C VAL A 21 -2.68 17.90 1.17
N ASP A 22 -1.58 18.36 1.75
CA ASP A 22 -1.59 18.92 3.10
C ASP A 22 -2.36 20.26 3.18
N THR A 23 -2.32 21.05 2.13
CA THR A 23 -3.06 22.33 2.04
C THR A 23 -4.55 22.15 1.78
N SER A 24 -4.94 20.99 1.22
CA SER A 24 -6.31 20.66 0.91
C SER A 24 -6.97 19.90 2.07
N PHE A 25 -8.20 20.16 2.40
CA PHE A 25 -9.19 19.62 3.34
C PHE A 25 -8.94 18.27 4.08
N TYR A 26 -7.80 17.62 3.96
CA TYR A 26 -7.46 16.40 4.70
C TYR A 26 -7.33 16.61 6.22
N ALA A 27 -7.30 17.86 6.67
CA ALA A 27 -7.39 18.23 8.09
C ALA A 27 -8.62 17.63 8.82
N THR A 28 -9.65 17.23 8.08
CA THR A 28 -10.89 16.65 8.65
C THR A 28 -10.77 15.20 9.08
N ARG A 29 -9.63 14.53 8.84
CA ARG A 29 -9.42 13.10 9.20
C ARG A 29 -8.79 12.89 10.58
N ASN A 30 -8.88 13.86 11.50
CA ASN A 30 -8.27 13.81 12.85
C ASN A 30 -6.74 13.58 12.85
N GLN A 31 -6.05 13.84 11.74
CA GLN A 31 -4.59 13.80 11.68
C GLN A 31 -4.04 15.22 11.84
N PHE A 32 -3.79 15.63 13.07
CA PHE A 32 -3.35 16.99 13.41
C PHE A 32 -1.88 17.28 13.10
N ASN A 33 -1.07 16.28 12.73
CA ASN A 33 0.34 16.48 12.40
C ASN A 33 0.50 16.57 10.87
N SER A 34 0.71 17.81 10.36
CA SER A 34 0.85 18.09 8.94
C SER A 34 2.11 17.45 8.35
N GLU A 35 3.25 17.53 9.03
CA GLU A 35 4.50 16.93 8.57
C GLU A 35 4.36 15.42 8.37
N LYS A 36 3.69 14.76 9.32
CA LYS A 36 3.43 13.32 9.22
C LYS A 36 2.52 13.01 8.03
N ARG A 37 1.48 13.81 7.77
CA ARG A 37 0.58 13.60 6.62
C ARG A 37 1.31 13.75 5.30
N VAL A 38 2.11 14.82 5.16
CA VAL A 38 2.94 15.05 3.97
C VAL A 38 3.87 13.86 3.75
N LYS A 39 4.59 13.44 4.80
CA LYS A 39 5.48 12.26 4.73
C LYS A 39 4.74 10.99 4.36
N ASP A 40 3.61 10.68 5.00
CA ASP A 40 2.84 9.47 4.73
C ASP A 40 2.29 9.47 3.29
N SER A 41 1.82 10.62 2.78
CA SER A 41 1.34 10.78 1.40
C SER A 41 2.49 10.60 0.39
N TYR A 42 3.64 11.19 0.66
CA TYR A 42 4.84 11.05 -0.16
C TYR A 42 5.28 9.58 -0.29
N ILE A 43 5.41 8.88 0.84
CA ILE A 43 5.77 7.46 0.89
C ILE A 43 4.75 6.60 0.16
N GLY A 44 3.46 6.86 0.35
CA GLY A 44 2.39 6.13 -0.33
C GLY A 44 2.49 6.25 -1.85
N LYS A 45 2.65 7.49 -2.35
CA LYS A 45 2.76 7.75 -3.80
C LYS A 45 4.02 7.18 -4.44
N LEU A 46 5.14 7.19 -3.74
CA LEU A 46 6.35 6.51 -4.23
C LEU A 46 6.11 5.01 -4.37
N GLY A 47 5.42 4.37 -3.41
CA GLY A 47 5.06 2.97 -3.54
C GLY A 47 4.16 2.68 -4.74
N GLU A 48 3.16 3.52 -5.00
CA GLU A 48 2.28 3.40 -6.17
C GLU A 48 3.07 3.53 -7.49
N ILE A 49 3.98 4.53 -7.60
CA ILE A 49 4.86 4.68 -8.77
C ILE A 49 5.71 3.43 -8.96
N ALA A 50 6.38 2.95 -7.91
CA ALA A 50 7.27 1.80 -8.03
C ALA A 50 6.54 0.56 -8.55
N VAL A 51 5.36 0.27 -7.98
CA VAL A 51 4.54 -0.87 -8.43
C VAL A 51 4.08 -0.67 -9.88
N TYR A 52 3.60 0.51 -10.24
CA TYR A 52 3.20 0.81 -11.61
C TYR A 52 4.36 0.61 -12.60
N GLN A 53 5.54 1.16 -12.32
CA GLN A 53 6.70 1.06 -13.20
C GLN A 53 7.16 -0.39 -13.40
N ILE A 54 7.06 -1.22 -12.35
CA ILE A 54 7.37 -2.65 -12.43
C ILE A 54 6.32 -3.39 -13.29
N LEU A 55 5.04 -3.04 -13.16
CA LEU A 55 3.95 -3.79 -13.75
C LEU A 55 3.50 -3.31 -15.14
N LYS A 56 3.80 -2.08 -15.53
CA LYS A 56 3.25 -1.45 -16.75
C LYS A 56 3.52 -2.21 -18.06
N ASN A 57 4.56 -3.05 -18.09
CA ASN A 57 4.88 -3.89 -19.23
C ASN A 57 4.43 -5.36 -19.06
N GLN A 58 3.82 -5.70 -17.93
CA GLN A 58 3.42 -7.06 -17.59
C GLN A 58 1.88 -7.20 -17.51
N ILE A 59 1.20 -6.14 -17.10
CA ILE A 59 -0.26 -6.12 -16.96
C ILE A 59 -0.83 -5.15 -17.99
N LYS A 60 -1.70 -5.67 -18.84
CA LYS A 60 -2.37 -4.88 -19.85
C LYS A 60 -3.32 -3.86 -19.19
N ASP A 61 -3.35 -2.65 -19.76
CA ASP A 61 -4.23 -1.55 -19.36
C ASP A 61 -4.13 -1.18 -17.86
N ILE A 62 -2.94 -1.39 -17.25
CA ILE A 62 -2.73 -0.95 -15.86
C ILE A 62 -2.80 0.57 -15.78
N THR A 63 -3.59 1.07 -14.84
CA THR A 63 -3.75 2.50 -14.61
C THR A 63 -2.50 3.11 -13.99
N GLU A 64 -2.21 4.36 -14.34
CA GLU A 64 -1.19 5.14 -13.63
C GLU A 64 -1.65 5.48 -12.21
N PRO A 65 -0.70 5.76 -11.28
CA PRO A 65 -1.02 6.30 -9.97
C PRO A 65 -1.82 7.60 -10.07
N ASP A 66 -2.90 7.69 -9.31
CA ASP A 66 -3.78 8.85 -9.32
C ASP A 66 -3.23 9.98 -8.45
N PHE A 67 -2.83 11.08 -9.07
CA PHE A 67 -2.35 12.31 -8.43
C PHE A 67 -3.43 13.38 -8.26
N LYS A 68 -4.70 13.06 -8.51
CA LYS A 68 -5.80 14.00 -8.31
C LYS A 68 -6.06 14.21 -6.83
N ILE A 69 -6.24 15.47 -6.44
CA ILE A 69 -6.63 15.85 -5.10
C ILE A 69 -8.15 15.91 -5.02
N TYR A 70 -8.73 15.07 -4.18
CA TYR A 70 -10.17 14.95 -4.00
C TYR A 70 -10.65 15.77 -2.80
N LYS A 71 -11.81 16.41 -2.93
CA LYS A 71 -12.52 16.99 -1.79
C LYS A 71 -13.07 15.88 -0.89
N ALA A 72 -13.22 16.16 0.40
CA ALA A 72 -13.55 15.16 1.43
C ALA A 72 -14.78 14.27 1.15
N LYS A 73 -15.69 14.70 0.26
CA LYS A 73 -16.91 13.95 -0.12
C LYS A 73 -16.78 13.18 -1.44
N GLU A 74 -15.71 13.41 -2.19
CA GLU A 74 -15.55 12.89 -3.56
C GLU A 74 -14.74 11.61 -3.61
N LYS A 75 -13.89 11.35 -2.61
CA LYS A 75 -13.02 10.18 -2.67
C LYS A 75 -13.74 8.91 -2.34
N SER A 76 -13.69 8.13 -3.31
CA SER A 76 -13.94 6.72 -3.28
C SER A 76 -12.87 5.94 -2.49
N TRP A 77 -13.27 4.78 -2.12
CA TRP A 77 -12.51 3.64 -1.62
C TRP A 77 -12.03 2.79 -2.78
N ASP A 78 -11.38 3.42 -3.74
CA ASP A 78 -10.95 2.76 -4.94
C ASP A 78 -9.57 2.10 -4.76
N PHE A 79 -9.21 1.22 -5.69
CA PHE A 79 -7.90 0.61 -5.74
C PHE A 79 -6.84 1.65 -6.12
N ASP A 80 -5.60 1.41 -5.67
CA ASP A 80 -4.49 2.30 -6.00
C ASP A 80 -4.09 2.16 -7.49
N LEU A 81 -4.11 0.93 -8.02
CA LEU A 81 -3.93 0.64 -9.44
C LEU A 81 -4.95 -0.42 -9.90
N LYS A 82 -5.31 -0.37 -11.20
CA LYS A 82 -6.17 -1.35 -11.86
C LYS A 82 -5.55 -1.77 -13.18
N GLY A 83 -5.70 -3.03 -13.52
CA GLY A 83 -5.29 -3.59 -14.81
C GLY A 83 -6.14 -4.79 -15.18
N GLU A 84 -5.88 -5.39 -16.34
CA GLU A 84 -6.63 -6.57 -16.78
C GLU A 84 -6.51 -7.71 -15.75
N GLY A 85 -7.66 -8.12 -15.19
CA GLY A 85 -7.74 -9.20 -14.19
C GLY A 85 -7.18 -8.86 -12.81
N MET A 86 -6.75 -7.59 -12.54
CA MET A 86 -6.09 -7.23 -11.29
C MET A 86 -6.52 -5.86 -10.76
N ASN A 87 -6.91 -5.84 -9.50
CA ASN A 87 -7.17 -4.64 -8.69
C ASN A 87 -6.20 -4.61 -7.52
N LEU A 88 -5.36 -3.60 -7.45
CA LEU A 88 -4.23 -3.53 -6.52
C LEU A 88 -4.45 -2.50 -5.43
N HIS A 89 -4.25 -2.92 -4.18
CA HIS A 89 -3.95 -2.05 -3.06
C HIS A 89 -2.45 -2.05 -2.83
N ILE A 90 -1.88 -0.89 -2.52
CA ILE A 90 -0.45 -0.75 -2.29
C ILE A 90 -0.21 -0.29 -0.85
N LYS A 91 0.58 -1.05 -0.13
CA LYS A 91 0.98 -0.73 1.24
C LYS A 91 2.48 -0.50 1.27
N THR A 92 2.88 0.71 1.61
CA THR A 92 4.30 1.12 1.60
C THR A 92 4.80 1.42 3.01
N GLN A 93 5.98 0.94 3.35
CA GLN A 93 6.67 1.23 4.60
C GLN A 93 8.06 1.83 4.34
N ASP A 94 8.39 2.91 5.04
CA ASP A 94 9.76 3.44 5.17
C ASP A 94 10.65 2.38 5.86
N LEU A 95 11.75 2.00 5.20
CA LEU A 95 12.66 0.94 5.66
C LEU A 95 13.24 1.23 7.06
N LYS A 96 13.56 2.50 7.36
CA LYS A 96 14.01 2.91 8.70
C LYS A 96 13.01 2.58 9.81
N VAL A 97 11.71 2.65 9.50
CA VAL A 97 10.66 2.23 10.44
C VAL A 97 10.65 0.71 10.56
N GLY A 98 10.86 0.02 9.44
CA GLY A 98 10.97 -1.44 9.39
C GLY A 98 12.12 -1.99 10.21
N GLU A 99 13.29 -1.35 10.20
CA GLU A 99 14.44 -1.71 11.02
C GLU A 99 14.12 -1.67 12.51
N LYS A 100 13.38 -0.65 12.94
CA LYS A 100 13.05 -0.46 14.36
C LYS A 100 11.96 -1.41 14.87
N TYR A 101 10.91 -1.65 14.07
CA TYR A 101 9.71 -2.36 14.52
C TYR A 101 9.47 -3.69 13.80
N GLY A 102 10.32 -4.04 12.85
CA GLY A 102 10.14 -5.12 11.90
C GLY A 102 9.42 -4.64 10.64
N VAL A 103 9.80 -5.19 9.50
CA VAL A 103 9.18 -4.87 8.22
C VAL A 103 7.73 -5.34 8.26
N SER A 104 6.79 -4.38 8.15
CA SER A 104 5.36 -4.64 8.31
C SER A 104 4.53 -3.54 7.70
N TRP A 105 3.31 -3.86 7.32
CA TRP A 105 2.36 -2.93 6.73
C TRP A 105 1.07 -2.92 7.56
N ILE A 106 0.51 -1.73 7.73
CA ILE A 106 -0.60 -1.49 8.65
C ILE A 106 -1.90 -1.39 7.87
N PHE A 107 -2.91 -2.12 8.33
CA PHE A 107 -4.28 -2.04 7.87
C PHE A 107 -5.16 -1.41 8.94
N GLN A 108 -6.10 -0.55 8.51
CA GLN A 108 -7.01 0.17 9.37
C GLN A 108 -8.36 -0.55 9.44
N PHE A 109 -8.59 -1.31 10.51
CA PHE A 109 -9.86 -2.01 10.72
C PHE A 109 -10.89 -1.17 11.49
N GLY A 110 -10.53 0.05 11.90
CA GLY A 110 -11.41 0.98 12.57
C GLY A 110 -11.51 0.75 14.08
N ASP A 111 -12.03 1.74 14.78
CA ASP A 111 -12.23 1.74 16.24
C ASP A 111 -13.71 1.70 16.64
N GLY A 112 -14.59 1.37 15.71
CA GLY A 112 -16.05 1.38 15.89
C GLY A 112 -16.68 2.77 15.82
N LYS A 113 -15.88 3.84 15.84
CA LYS A 113 -16.33 5.25 15.71
C LYS A 113 -15.82 5.90 14.46
N SER A 114 -14.67 5.48 13.95
CA SER A 114 -14.09 5.93 12.69
C SER A 114 -14.36 4.93 11.57
N ARG A 115 -14.34 5.41 10.33
CA ARG A 115 -14.49 4.56 9.15
C ARG A 115 -13.36 3.54 9.09
N SER A 116 -13.72 2.27 8.98
CA SER A 116 -12.81 1.13 8.89
C SER A 116 -12.42 0.87 7.44
N TYR A 117 -11.53 1.70 6.89
CA TYR A 117 -11.21 1.70 5.47
C TYR A 117 -10.77 0.35 4.90
N ASP A 118 -9.76 -0.25 5.52
CA ASP A 118 -9.24 -1.52 5.02
C ASP A 118 -10.17 -2.69 5.38
N LYS A 119 -10.98 -2.59 6.45
CA LYS A 119 -11.96 -3.62 6.79
C LYS A 119 -13.02 -3.81 5.71
N GLU A 120 -13.48 -2.71 5.11
CA GLU A 120 -14.47 -2.79 4.02
C GLU A 120 -13.91 -3.52 2.78
N ILE A 121 -12.61 -3.40 2.54
CA ILE A 121 -11.92 -4.15 1.48
C ILE A 121 -11.97 -5.64 1.79
N PHE A 122 -11.62 -6.03 3.02
CA PHE A 122 -11.66 -7.43 3.45
C PHE A 122 -13.07 -8.00 3.56
N ASP A 123 -14.08 -7.18 3.83
CA ASP A 123 -15.48 -7.61 3.87
C ASP A 123 -16.08 -7.83 2.45
N ARG A 124 -15.41 -7.32 1.40
CA ARG A 124 -15.86 -7.38 0.00
C ARG A 124 -14.81 -7.99 -0.93
N ILE A 125 -14.10 -8.99 -0.44
CA ILE A 125 -13.05 -9.67 -1.22
C ILE A 125 -13.62 -10.22 -2.53
N SER A 126 -12.88 -10.04 -3.60
CA SER A 126 -13.12 -10.69 -4.89
C SER A 126 -11.83 -11.31 -5.42
N PRO A 127 -11.90 -12.32 -6.29
CA PRO A 127 -10.71 -13.05 -6.76
C PRO A 127 -9.65 -12.19 -7.45
N SER A 128 -10.04 -11.03 -7.97
CA SER A 128 -9.14 -10.11 -8.66
C SER A 128 -8.48 -9.07 -7.77
N GLN A 129 -8.62 -9.16 -6.44
CA GLN A 129 -8.06 -8.18 -5.51
C GLN A 129 -6.73 -8.66 -4.92
N TYR A 130 -5.74 -7.78 -5.00
CA TYR A 130 -4.37 -8.05 -4.55
C TYR A 130 -3.83 -6.92 -3.68
N VAL A 131 -2.82 -7.24 -2.87
CA VAL A 131 -2.02 -6.25 -2.14
C VAL A 131 -0.56 -6.38 -2.53
N ALA A 132 0.04 -5.27 -2.94
CA ALA A 132 1.48 -5.15 -3.09
C ALA A 132 2.09 -4.55 -1.82
N PHE A 133 3.06 -5.24 -1.25
CA PHE A 133 3.80 -4.84 -0.06
C PHE A 133 5.15 -4.28 -0.43
N VAL A 134 5.36 -3.00 -0.17
CA VAL A 134 6.54 -2.24 -0.62
C VAL A 134 7.34 -1.75 0.58
N SER A 135 8.65 -1.94 0.54
CA SER A 135 9.62 -1.28 1.42
C SER A 135 10.33 -0.18 0.65
N LEU A 136 10.46 0.99 1.25
CA LEU A 136 11.03 2.17 0.64
C LEU A 136 12.30 2.59 1.37
N ASP A 137 13.42 2.60 0.67
CA ASP A 137 14.68 3.21 1.13
C ASP A 137 14.75 4.65 0.60
N LEU A 138 14.49 5.61 1.49
CA LEU A 138 14.51 7.03 1.14
C LEU A 138 15.92 7.58 0.95
N VAL A 139 16.95 6.92 1.50
CA VAL A 139 18.35 7.33 1.34
C VAL A 139 18.84 6.96 -0.05
N GLU A 140 18.57 5.73 -0.43
CA GLU A 140 18.95 5.19 -1.74
C GLU A 140 17.97 5.57 -2.85
N SER A 141 16.83 6.21 -2.51
CA SER A 141 15.74 6.49 -3.45
C SER A 141 15.31 5.22 -4.21
N GLU A 142 15.09 4.14 -3.48
CA GLU A 142 14.77 2.82 -4.03
C GLU A 142 13.56 2.22 -3.33
N ALA A 143 12.66 1.61 -4.10
CA ALA A 143 11.60 0.76 -3.60
C ALA A 143 11.90 -0.71 -3.85
N THR A 144 11.51 -1.57 -2.91
CA THR A 144 11.52 -3.02 -3.08
C THR A 144 10.11 -3.55 -2.89
N VAL A 145 9.52 -4.16 -3.93
CA VAL A 145 8.30 -4.95 -3.80
C VAL A 145 8.67 -6.27 -3.12
N ARG A 146 8.21 -6.43 -1.88
CA ARG A 146 8.53 -7.57 -1.02
C ARG A 146 7.63 -8.77 -1.30
N ALA A 147 6.36 -8.49 -1.55
CA ALA A 147 5.35 -9.49 -1.88
C ALA A 147 4.19 -8.85 -2.64
N MET A 148 3.54 -9.62 -3.47
CA MET A 148 2.25 -9.31 -4.06
C MET A 148 1.36 -10.54 -3.91
N VAL A 149 0.31 -10.43 -3.11
CA VAL A 149 -0.55 -11.56 -2.73
C VAL A 149 -2.02 -11.22 -2.92
N SER A 150 -2.86 -12.24 -3.14
CA SER A 150 -4.29 -12.03 -3.17
C SER A 150 -4.83 -11.66 -1.79
N LEU A 151 -5.92 -10.88 -1.74
CA LEU A 151 -6.63 -10.61 -0.49
C LEU A 151 -7.25 -11.87 0.10
N ASP A 152 -7.72 -12.79 -0.74
CA ASP A 152 -8.23 -14.10 -0.32
C ASP A 152 -7.19 -14.86 0.49
N PHE A 153 -5.94 -14.94 0.00
CA PHE A 153 -4.84 -15.57 0.71
C PHE A 153 -4.61 -14.95 2.10
N LEU A 154 -4.54 -13.63 2.19
CA LEU A 154 -4.37 -12.95 3.48
C LEU A 154 -5.51 -13.26 4.44
N HIS A 155 -6.74 -13.32 3.92
CA HIS A 155 -7.94 -13.60 4.71
C HIS A 155 -7.98 -15.04 5.19
N GLU A 156 -7.80 -16.01 4.31
CA GLU A 156 -7.83 -17.44 4.62
C GLU A 156 -6.75 -17.84 5.63
N LYS A 157 -5.52 -17.38 5.40
CA LYS A 157 -4.39 -17.67 6.30
C LYS A 157 -4.36 -16.80 7.56
N LYS A 158 -5.23 -15.78 7.64
CA LYS A 158 -5.29 -14.84 8.76
C LYS A 158 -3.90 -14.23 9.08
N ILE A 159 -3.18 -13.81 8.03
CA ILE A 159 -1.81 -13.29 8.13
C ILE A 159 -1.84 -11.83 8.59
N TRP A 160 -2.34 -11.61 9.79
CA TRP A 160 -2.27 -10.33 10.48
C TRP A 160 -2.11 -10.53 11.97
N ALA A 161 -1.42 -9.57 12.59
CA ALA A 161 -1.13 -9.57 14.01
C ALA A 161 -1.34 -8.18 14.60
N ALA A 162 -1.30 -8.09 15.93
CA ALA A 162 -1.29 -6.81 16.59
C ALA A 162 -0.01 -6.03 16.24
N PRO A 163 -0.12 -4.72 15.92
CA PRO A 163 1.04 -3.88 15.70
C PRO A 163 1.93 -3.82 16.96
N LYS A 164 3.24 -3.68 16.77
CA LYS A 164 4.16 -3.53 17.92
C LYS A 164 3.99 -2.21 18.69
N LEU A 165 3.52 -1.16 18.00
CA LEU A 165 3.24 0.14 18.62
C LEU A 165 1.89 0.14 19.32
N ASP A 166 1.84 0.37 20.62
CA ASP A 166 0.61 0.33 21.42
C ASP A 166 -0.46 1.34 20.92
N LYS A 167 -0.05 2.52 20.51
CA LYS A 167 -0.97 3.51 19.92
C LYS A 167 -1.71 3.01 18.68
N LEU A 168 -1.13 2.08 17.92
CA LEU A 168 -1.77 1.47 16.76
C LEU A 168 -2.74 0.36 17.18
N LYS A 169 -2.44 -0.35 18.27
CA LYS A 169 -3.37 -1.34 18.86
C LYS A 169 -4.65 -0.67 19.36
N ILE A 170 -4.51 0.46 20.05
CA ILE A 170 -5.65 1.26 20.54
C ILE A 170 -6.52 1.75 19.38
N ALA A 171 -5.91 2.07 18.24
CA ALA A 171 -6.62 2.50 17.03
C ALA A 171 -7.21 1.33 16.21
N ASN A 172 -7.29 0.12 16.79
CA ASN A 172 -7.80 -1.09 16.13
C ASN A 172 -7.17 -1.33 14.74
N LYS A 173 -5.86 -1.18 14.65
CA LYS A 173 -5.09 -1.48 13.46
C LYS A 173 -4.50 -2.88 13.57
N VAL A 174 -4.33 -3.51 12.43
CA VAL A 174 -3.61 -4.78 12.31
C VAL A 174 -2.37 -4.60 11.43
N ALA A 175 -1.40 -5.46 11.61
CA ALA A 175 -0.15 -5.47 10.86
C ALA A 175 0.02 -6.79 10.12
N VAL A 176 0.49 -6.72 8.88
CA VAL A 176 1.06 -7.86 8.16
C VAL A 176 2.58 -7.72 8.23
N TYR A 177 3.26 -8.70 8.81
CA TYR A 177 4.72 -8.71 8.93
C TYR A 177 5.35 -9.52 7.80
N LEU A 178 6.46 -9.02 7.24
CA LEU A 178 7.19 -9.73 6.18
C LEU A 178 7.53 -11.16 6.59
N LYS A 179 8.05 -11.37 7.79
CA LYS A 179 8.38 -12.71 8.32
C LYS A 179 7.22 -13.70 8.35
N ASP A 180 5.98 -13.21 8.37
CA ASP A 180 4.80 -14.06 8.38
C ASP A 180 4.36 -14.38 6.95
N LEU A 181 4.58 -13.48 6.00
CA LEU A 181 4.44 -13.74 4.56
C LEU A 181 5.50 -14.74 4.06
N GLU A 182 6.75 -14.61 4.51
CA GLU A 182 7.87 -15.48 4.10
C GLU A 182 7.70 -16.95 4.48
N LYS A 183 6.69 -17.29 5.28
CA LYS A 183 6.29 -18.70 5.54
C LYS A 183 5.58 -19.34 4.35
N TYR A 184 5.17 -18.54 3.35
CA TYR A 184 4.43 -18.98 2.17
C TYR A 184 5.09 -18.44 0.90
N PRO A 185 6.32 -18.88 0.59
CA PRO A 185 7.12 -18.32 -0.50
C PRO A 185 6.47 -18.48 -1.89
N GLU A 186 5.66 -19.52 -2.09
CA GLU A 186 4.90 -19.78 -3.30
C GLU A 186 3.81 -18.73 -3.58
N GLU A 187 3.30 -18.07 -2.55
CA GLU A 187 2.22 -17.09 -2.65
C GLU A 187 2.72 -15.65 -2.80
N LEU A 188 4.04 -15.41 -2.66
CA LEU A 188 4.59 -14.05 -2.60
C LEU A 188 4.63 -13.32 -3.95
N ASP A 189 4.42 -14.03 -5.04
CA ASP A 189 4.48 -13.48 -6.40
C ASP A 189 3.23 -13.85 -7.20
N ALA A 190 2.16 -13.10 -6.95
CA ALA A 190 0.88 -13.31 -7.62
C ALA A 190 0.95 -13.16 -9.15
N LEU A 191 1.97 -12.48 -9.68
CA LEU A 191 2.17 -12.37 -11.14
C LEU A 191 2.57 -13.71 -11.77
N LYS A 192 3.38 -14.49 -11.09
CA LYS A 192 3.75 -15.83 -11.57
C LYS A 192 2.58 -16.79 -11.55
N ILE A 193 1.69 -16.64 -10.57
CA ILE A 193 0.49 -17.47 -10.45
C ILE A 193 -0.43 -17.23 -11.63
N GLN A 194 -0.68 -15.96 -12.00
CA GLN A 194 -1.55 -15.64 -13.14
C GLN A 194 -1.00 -16.09 -14.50
N GLN A 195 0.33 -16.10 -14.68
CA GLN A 195 0.95 -16.59 -15.91
C GLN A 195 0.78 -18.10 -16.07
N ASN A 196 0.82 -18.87 -14.98
CA ASN A 196 0.65 -20.32 -15.00
C ASN A 196 -0.82 -20.75 -15.19
N GLU A 197 -1.80 -19.91 -14.91
CA GLU A 197 -3.23 -20.20 -15.14
C GLU A 197 -3.67 -19.94 -16.59
N GLN A 198 -2.83 -19.27 -17.39
CA GLN A 198 -3.10 -18.96 -18.81
C GLN A 198 -2.41 -19.94 -19.80
N GLU A 199 -1.58 -20.84 -19.31
CA GLU A 199 -0.98 -21.95 -20.05
C GLU A 199 -1.82 -23.25 -19.90
#